data_7b49e0bb3b9365e3a180394025406642
#
_entry.id   7b49e0bb3b9365e3a180394025406642
#
_cell.length_a   1.000
_cell.length_b   1.000
_cell.length_c   1.000
_cell.angle_alpha   90.00
_cell.angle_beta   90.00
_cell.angle_gamma   90.00
#
_symmetry.space_group_name_H-M   'P 1'
#
loop_
_entity.id
_entity.type
_entity.pdbx_description
1 polymer ?
#
loop_
_entity_poly.entity_id
_entity_poly.type
_entity_poly.pdbx_seq_one_letter_code
_entity_poly.pdbx_strand_id
1 'polypeptide(L)' 'MTTETIKVEGMSCGHCQMAVNKAISGVDGVSKVEVDLKDGKATVDYDEGKTNTNAIKAAVVDAGYKA' A
#
# COMPACT_ATOMS: atom_id res chain seq x y z
N MET A 1 6.82 -6.75 13.76
CA MET A 1 6.45 -6.22 12.44
C MET A 1 5.65 -7.26 11.67
N THR A 2 4.61 -6.85 11.02
CA THR A 2 3.73 -7.74 10.27
C THR A 2 3.87 -7.40 8.78
N THR A 3 3.94 -8.43 7.96
CA THR A 3 3.99 -8.27 6.50
C THR A 3 2.66 -8.70 5.90
N GLU A 4 2.06 -7.81 5.14
CA GLU A 4 0.80 -8.08 4.43
C GLU A 4 0.93 -7.74 2.96
N THR A 5 0.29 -8.55 2.13
CA THR A 5 0.19 -8.28 0.70
C THR A 5 -1.22 -7.83 0.39
N ILE A 6 -1.35 -6.65 -0.18
CA ILE A 6 -2.64 -6.05 -0.52
C ILE A 6 -2.75 -5.98 -2.03
N LYS A 7 -3.86 -6.51 -2.57
CA LYS A 7 -4.13 -6.40 -3.98
C LYS A 7 -4.63 -4.99 -4.28
N VAL A 8 -3.99 -4.34 -5.25
CA VAL A 8 -4.34 -2.97 -5.64
C VAL A 8 -4.76 -2.96 -7.09
N GLU A 9 -5.97 -2.50 -7.36
CA GLU A 9 -6.50 -2.38 -8.71
C GLU A 9 -6.35 -0.96 -9.22
N GLY A 10 -6.24 -0.81 -10.53
CA GLY A 10 -6.13 0.48 -11.18
C GLY A 10 -4.72 0.96 -11.43
N MET A 11 -3.71 0.20 -11.01
CA MET A 11 -2.32 0.53 -11.33
C MET A 11 -2.04 0.11 -12.76
N SER A 12 -1.81 1.08 -13.63
CA SER A 12 -1.56 0.81 -15.06
C SER A 12 -0.19 1.27 -15.53
N CYS A 13 0.57 1.95 -14.69
CA CYS A 13 1.89 2.46 -15.09
C CYS A 13 2.77 2.71 -13.86
N GLY A 14 4.05 2.99 -14.09
CA GLY A 14 4.99 3.27 -13.01
C GLY A 14 4.61 4.47 -12.14
N HIS A 15 3.89 5.41 -12.70
CA HIS A 15 3.38 6.57 -11.96
C HIS A 15 2.40 6.12 -10.87
N CYS A 16 1.52 5.19 -11.21
CA CYS A 16 0.56 4.63 -10.26
C CYS A 16 1.27 3.87 -9.16
N GLN A 17 2.29 3.11 -9.50
CA GLN A 17 3.11 2.38 -8.53
C GLN A 17 3.72 3.34 -7.51
N MET A 18 4.27 4.44 -7.98
CA MET A 18 4.88 5.45 -7.11
C MET A 18 3.84 6.11 -6.21
N ALA A 19 2.67 6.41 -6.77
CA ALA A 19 1.60 7.05 -6.01
C ALA A 19 1.11 6.14 -4.87
N VAL A 20 0.92 4.86 -5.15
CA VAL A 20 0.49 3.88 -4.15
C VAL A 20 1.59 3.72 -3.08
N ASN A 21 2.83 3.58 -3.50
CA ASN A 21 3.96 3.46 -2.58
C ASN A 21 4.00 4.67 -1.63
N LYS A 22 3.89 5.86 -2.18
CA LYS A 22 3.93 7.09 -1.39
C LYS A 22 2.75 7.19 -0.44
N ALA A 23 1.55 6.82 -0.90
CA ALA A 23 0.35 6.86 -0.08
C ALA A 23 0.47 5.93 1.12
N ILE A 24 0.92 4.70 0.89
CA ILE A 24 1.08 3.71 1.96
C ILE A 24 2.22 4.11 2.90
N SER A 25 3.32 4.61 2.35
CA SER A 25 4.46 5.07 3.16
C SER A 25 4.10 6.19 4.11
N GLY A 26 3.07 6.97 3.77
CA GLY A 26 2.59 8.05 4.63
C GLY A 26 1.73 7.58 5.80
N VAL A 27 1.37 6.30 5.84
CA VAL A 27 0.60 5.75 6.96
C VAL A 27 1.51 5.55 8.16
N ASP A 28 1.10 6.08 9.31
CA ASP A 28 1.89 5.94 10.53
C ASP A 28 1.93 4.46 10.95
N GLY A 29 3.12 3.98 11.27
CA GLY A 29 3.33 2.60 11.62
C GLY A 29 3.82 1.72 10.47
N VAL A 30 3.81 2.23 9.26
CA VAL A 30 4.35 1.50 8.10
C VAL A 30 5.87 1.66 8.06
N SER A 31 6.57 0.53 7.99
CA SER A 31 8.02 0.48 8.00
C SER A 31 8.58 0.37 6.58
N LYS A 32 7.94 -0.45 5.74
CA LYS A 32 8.43 -0.71 4.40
C LYS A 32 7.26 -0.97 3.46
N VAL A 33 7.37 -0.51 2.24
CA VAL A 33 6.38 -0.74 1.19
C VAL A 33 7.09 -1.21 -0.06
N GLU A 34 6.55 -2.25 -0.66
CA GLU A 34 7.04 -2.73 -1.95
C GLU A 34 5.83 -2.96 -2.84
N VAL A 35 5.76 -2.24 -3.95
CA VAL A 35 4.64 -2.31 -4.89
C VAL A 35 5.07 -3.08 -6.12
N ASP A 36 4.30 -4.09 -6.47
CA ASP A 36 4.51 -4.89 -7.67
C ASP A 36 3.45 -4.52 -8.70
N LEU A 37 3.87 -3.79 -9.72
CA LEU A 37 2.97 -3.33 -10.77
C LEU A 37 2.49 -4.48 -11.64
N LYS A 38 3.35 -5.45 -11.88
CA LYS A 38 3.05 -6.59 -12.73
C LYS A 38 1.93 -7.45 -12.16
N ASP A 39 1.98 -7.70 -10.86
CA ASP A 39 0.98 -8.50 -10.15
C ASP A 39 -0.15 -7.66 -9.57
N GLY A 40 0.00 -6.34 -9.59
CA GLY A 40 -0.99 -5.45 -9.01
C GLY A 40 -1.12 -5.60 -7.50
N LYS A 41 -0.01 -5.79 -6.82
CA LYS A 41 0.02 -6.02 -5.37
C LYS A 41 0.97 -5.06 -4.69
N ALA A 42 0.68 -4.78 -3.43
CA ALA A 42 1.56 -4.01 -2.56
C ALA A 42 1.88 -4.84 -1.32
N THR A 43 3.15 -5.07 -1.07
CA THR A 43 3.60 -5.76 0.13
C THR A 43 4.04 -4.71 1.14
N VAL A 44 3.46 -4.76 2.33
CA VAL A 44 3.67 -3.73 3.34
C VAL A 44 4.15 -4.38 4.63
N ASP A 45 5.25 -3.86 5.15
CA ASP A 45 5.72 -4.19 6.50
C ASP A 45 5.28 -3.07 7.43
N TYR A 46 4.51 -3.42 8.44
CA TYR A 46 3.95 -2.42 9.36
C TYR A 46 3.90 -2.94 10.78
N ASP A 47 3.76 -2.01 11.71
CA ASP A 47 3.58 -2.32 13.13
C ASP A 47 2.09 -2.41 13.41
N GLU A 48 1.59 -3.63 13.65
CA GLU A 48 0.16 -3.86 13.90
C GLU A 48 -0.33 -3.21 15.20
N GLY A 49 0.57 -2.77 16.06
CA GLY A 49 0.23 -1.99 17.23
C GLY A 49 -0.04 -0.52 16.91
N LYS A 50 0.36 -0.05 15.74
CA LYS A 50 0.20 1.34 15.33
C LYS A 50 -0.79 1.52 14.18
N THR A 51 -0.91 0.53 13.32
CA THR A 51 -1.80 0.58 12.17
C THR A 51 -2.33 -0.81 11.85
N ASN A 52 -3.16 -0.92 10.85
CA ASN A 52 -3.72 -2.19 10.40
C ASN A 52 -3.96 -2.15 8.88
N THR A 53 -4.33 -3.30 8.32
CA THR A 53 -4.57 -3.41 6.87
C THR A 53 -5.70 -2.49 6.40
N ASN A 54 -6.71 -2.27 7.23
CA ASN A 54 -7.81 -1.38 6.86
C ASN A 54 -7.34 0.06 6.66
N ALA A 55 -6.44 0.53 7.53
CA ALA A 55 -5.86 1.87 7.42
C ALA A 55 -5.00 1.98 6.16
N ILE A 56 -4.24 0.94 5.85
CA ILE A 56 -3.40 0.90 4.67
C ILE A 56 -4.24 0.89 3.40
N LYS A 57 -5.29 0.08 3.37
CA LYS A 57 -6.23 0.04 2.25
C LYS A 57 -6.92 1.39 2.06
N ALA A 58 -7.30 2.04 3.14
CA ALA A 58 -7.92 3.36 3.09
C ALA A 58 -6.96 4.38 2.46
N ALA A 59 -5.68 4.30 2.76
CA ALA A 59 -4.69 5.18 2.16
C ALA A 59 -4.59 4.95 0.64
N VAL A 60 -4.67 3.70 0.21
CA VAL A 60 -4.65 3.35 -1.22
C VAL A 60 -5.90 3.90 -1.92
N VAL A 61 -7.06 3.71 -1.32
CA VAL A 61 -8.34 4.21 -1.87
C VAL A 61 -8.31 5.74 -1.94
N ASP A 62 -7.76 6.37 -0.92
CA ASP A 62 -7.64 7.83 -0.86
C ASP A 62 -6.74 8.37 -1.98
N ALA A 63 -5.79 7.59 -2.43
CA ALA A 63 -4.92 7.94 -3.55
C ALA A 63 -5.59 7.73 -4.92
N GLY A 64 -6.80 7.18 -4.95
CA GLY A 64 -7.56 7.00 -6.18
C GLY A 64 -7.52 5.59 -6.76
N TYR A 65 -7.09 4.62 -5.99
CA TYR A 65 -7.01 3.22 -6.43
C TYR A 65 -7.95 2.35 -5.62
N LYS A 66 -8.13 1.12 -6.06
CA LYS A 66 -8.94 0.15 -5.33
C LYS A 66 -8.03 -0.83 -4.59
N ALA A 67 -8.38 -1.13 -3.38
CA ALA A 67 -7.64 -2.09 -2.56
C ALA A 67 -8.60 -3.07 -1.89
#